data_f9cc546524c3d34bd3c4a554c647c040
#
_entry.id   f9cc546524c3d34bd3c4a554c647c040
#
_cell.length_a   1.000
_cell.length_b   1.000
_cell.length_c   1.000
_cell.angle_alpha   90.00
_cell.angle_beta   90.00
_cell.angle_gamma   90.00
#
_symmetry.space_group_name_H-M   'P 1'
#
loop_
_entity.id
_entity.type
_entity.pdbx_description
1 polymer ?
#
loop_
_entity_poly.entity_id
_entity_poly.type
_entity_poly.pdbx_seq_one_letter_code
_entity_poly.pdbx_strand_id
1 'polypeptide(L)'
;MSLKYSDAPGPEATSNSFWMPDKYKSTTKRTDDGYKICNDIILCFQERAKIERQYALQISAWSRKWKPLVEASPMYGTLLKAWHAFLTSADRLSELHVEIQKSLVTEDTAKIRNWQREMYHKKFFGGFKETHEVKSGFRKAQKPWTKKLKKTEKLKKLYHAKRKKERLAIARESNARANQATSASKHRKLQGEREKCNQEAEKVKQRYTKTIEDLNKYNPKYMEEMEMVFDQSQQLEQKRIIFLKQIFLSIHRHLDVTNNESFRSIFNDLHQNVLSVNEQNDLKWWRNTHGPGMPTSWPHFQEWSPEREKITDKKAKGKKEGDKVVLQSLRSGAD
;
A
#
# COMPACT_ATOMS: atom_id res chain seq x y z
N MET A 1 18.23 4.33 -9.72
CA MET A 1 19.28 4.41 -8.69
C MET A 1 19.75 3.01 -8.35
N SER A 2 20.95 2.65 -8.80
CA SER A 2 21.57 1.35 -8.54
C SER A 2 22.20 1.37 -7.15
N LEU A 3 21.65 0.60 -6.21
CA LEU A 3 22.28 0.36 -4.92
C LEU A 3 23.53 -0.49 -5.17
N LYS A 4 24.69 0.15 -5.14
CA LYS A 4 25.99 -0.55 -5.09
C LYS A 4 26.07 -1.26 -3.74
N TYR A 5 26.01 -2.61 -3.75
CA TYR A 5 26.49 -3.41 -2.66
C TYR A 5 28.02 -3.21 -2.61
N SER A 6 28.51 -2.53 -1.57
CA SER A 6 29.93 -2.42 -1.31
C SER A 6 30.40 -3.71 -0.65
N ASP A 7 31.38 -4.39 -1.27
CA ASP A 7 32.21 -5.43 -0.64
C ASP A 7 33.17 -4.76 0.39
N ALA A 8 32.59 -4.28 1.49
CA ALA A 8 33.39 -3.90 2.64
C ALA A 8 33.64 -5.15 3.52
N PRO A 9 34.80 -5.32 4.13
CA PRO A 9 35.05 -6.41 5.07
C PRO A 9 33.97 -6.38 6.14
N GLY A 10 33.35 -7.57 6.34
CA GLY A 10 32.18 -7.68 7.20
C GLY A 10 32.45 -7.11 8.60
N PRO A 11 31.45 -6.41 9.19
CA PRO A 11 31.62 -5.86 10.53
C PRO A 11 31.93 -7.00 11.51
N GLU A 12 32.84 -6.75 12.45
CA GLU A 12 33.11 -7.65 13.58
C GLU A 12 31.79 -8.18 14.14
N ALA A 13 31.73 -9.48 14.46
CA ALA A 13 30.54 -10.19 14.91
C ALA A 13 29.89 -9.45 16.08
N THR A 14 28.96 -8.57 15.78
CA THR A 14 28.23 -7.79 16.78
C THR A 14 27.34 -8.73 17.61
N SER A 15 27.02 -8.34 18.81
CA SER A 15 26.06 -9.06 19.68
C SER A 15 24.66 -9.25 19.04
N ASN A 16 24.44 -8.63 17.87
CA ASN A 16 23.21 -8.69 17.07
C ASN A 16 23.27 -9.64 15.87
N SER A 17 24.38 -10.37 15.67
CA SER A 17 24.49 -11.34 14.59
C SER A 17 23.36 -12.38 14.62
N PHE A 18 22.82 -12.72 13.44
CA PHE A 18 21.81 -13.78 13.24
C PHE A 18 22.18 -15.10 13.94
N TRP A 19 23.46 -15.44 13.99
CA TRP A 19 23.98 -16.66 14.58
C TRP A 19 23.92 -16.71 16.11
N MET A 20 23.69 -15.55 16.75
CA MET A 20 23.62 -15.50 18.20
C MET A 20 22.24 -15.96 18.73
N PRO A 21 22.17 -16.46 19.98
CA PRO A 21 20.95 -16.96 20.55
C PRO A 21 19.78 -15.96 20.43
N ASP A 22 18.62 -16.45 19.92
CA ASP A 22 17.36 -15.71 19.77
C ASP A 22 17.37 -14.55 18.74
N LYS A 23 18.46 -14.33 17.98
CA LYS A 23 18.53 -13.24 16.99
C LYS A 23 17.76 -13.51 15.70
N TYR A 24 17.31 -14.72 15.46
CA TYR A 24 16.39 -15.08 14.38
C TYR A 24 14.97 -14.52 14.55
N LYS A 25 14.65 -13.90 15.69
CA LYS A 25 13.30 -13.37 15.99
C LYS A 25 12.82 -12.34 14.97
N SER A 26 13.70 -11.54 14.40
CA SER A 26 13.38 -10.60 13.32
C SER A 26 12.87 -11.33 12.07
N THR A 27 13.48 -12.45 11.70
CA THR A 27 13.07 -13.29 10.58
C THR A 27 11.68 -13.89 10.81
N THR A 28 11.39 -14.37 12.02
CA THR A 28 10.06 -14.90 12.35
C THR A 28 9.00 -13.80 12.37
N LYS A 29 9.34 -12.61 12.91
CA LYS A 29 8.43 -11.46 12.93
C LYS A 29 8.05 -11.00 11.53
N ARG A 30 8.96 -11.07 10.56
CA ARG A 30 8.69 -10.71 9.16
C ARG A 30 7.49 -11.47 8.58
N THR A 31 7.26 -12.71 8.98
CA THR A 31 6.10 -13.51 8.53
C THR A 31 4.78 -12.91 9.05
N ASP A 32 4.72 -12.55 10.35
CA ASP A 32 3.56 -11.88 10.94
C ASP A 32 3.34 -10.49 10.35
N ASP A 33 4.42 -9.72 10.18
CA ASP A 33 4.40 -8.39 9.55
C ASP A 33 3.88 -8.49 8.10
N GLY A 34 4.20 -9.58 7.37
CA GLY A 34 3.71 -9.81 6.01
C GLY A 34 2.18 -9.88 5.93
N TYR A 35 1.52 -10.52 6.87
CA TYR A 35 0.06 -10.52 6.96
C TYR A 35 -0.50 -9.12 7.23
N LYS A 36 0.12 -8.38 8.16
CA LYS A 36 -0.28 -7.02 8.49
C LYS A 36 -0.14 -6.08 7.29
N ILE A 37 0.99 -6.15 6.59
CA ILE A 37 1.24 -5.34 5.38
C ILE A 37 0.14 -5.57 4.33
N CYS A 38 -0.34 -6.80 4.14
CA CYS A 38 -1.45 -7.06 3.23
C CYS A 38 -2.73 -6.33 3.66
N ASN A 39 -3.05 -6.29 4.97
CA ASN A 39 -4.19 -5.52 5.47
C ASN A 39 -4.01 -4.02 5.25
N ASP A 40 -2.81 -3.50 5.49
CA ASP A 40 -2.51 -2.08 5.30
C ASP A 40 -2.63 -1.68 3.82
N ILE A 41 -2.21 -2.56 2.89
CA ILE A 41 -2.38 -2.37 1.44
C ILE A 41 -3.86 -2.40 1.06
N ILE A 42 -4.65 -3.36 1.58
CA ILE A 42 -6.11 -3.41 1.35
C ILE A 42 -6.77 -2.11 1.79
N LEU A 43 -6.43 -1.61 2.98
CA LEU A 43 -6.99 -0.36 3.50
C LEU A 43 -6.62 0.82 2.61
N CYS A 44 -5.35 0.93 2.23
CA CYS A 44 -4.85 1.97 1.32
C CYS A 44 -5.64 1.99 -0.01
N PHE A 45 -5.90 0.82 -0.60
CA PHE A 45 -6.65 0.73 -1.85
C PHE A 45 -8.13 1.06 -1.68
N GLN A 46 -8.72 0.68 -0.55
CA GLN A 46 -10.10 1.05 -0.23
C GLN A 46 -10.26 2.56 -0.03
N GLU A 47 -9.30 3.22 0.58
CA GLU A 47 -9.29 4.68 0.73
C GLU A 47 -9.12 5.35 -0.63
N ARG A 48 -8.23 4.87 -1.48
CA ARG A 48 -8.09 5.37 -2.85
C ARG A 48 -9.38 5.20 -3.65
N ALA A 49 -10.02 4.04 -3.56
CA ALA A 49 -11.29 3.77 -4.22
C ALA A 49 -12.43 4.71 -3.76
N LYS A 50 -12.45 5.11 -2.48
CA LYS A 50 -13.39 6.13 -1.99
C LYS A 50 -13.17 7.49 -2.65
N ILE A 51 -11.93 7.88 -2.86
CA ILE A 51 -11.57 9.14 -3.54
C ILE A 51 -12.09 9.11 -4.99
N GLU A 52 -11.87 8.02 -5.72
CA GLU A 52 -12.37 7.85 -7.09
C GLU A 52 -13.90 7.97 -7.14
N ARG A 53 -14.59 7.29 -6.21
CA ARG A 53 -16.07 7.37 -6.11
C ARG A 53 -16.55 8.79 -5.79
N GLN A 54 -15.89 9.49 -4.87
CA GLN A 54 -16.27 10.86 -4.52
C GLN A 54 -16.11 11.82 -5.70
N TYR A 55 -15.01 11.70 -6.44
CA TYR A 55 -14.78 12.45 -7.66
C TYR A 55 -15.87 12.18 -8.72
N ALA A 56 -16.19 10.92 -8.97
CA ALA A 56 -17.25 10.51 -9.88
C ALA A 56 -18.61 11.12 -9.49
N LEU A 57 -18.98 11.03 -8.22
CA LEU A 57 -20.24 11.58 -7.72
C LEU A 57 -20.32 13.11 -7.87
N GLN A 58 -19.23 13.82 -7.58
CA GLN A 58 -19.18 15.28 -7.68
C GLN A 58 -19.30 15.74 -9.14
N ILE A 59 -18.59 15.10 -10.06
CA ILE A 59 -18.66 15.40 -11.51
C ILE A 59 -20.06 15.13 -12.06
N SER A 60 -20.66 13.99 -11.74
CA SER A 60 -22.00 13.65 -12.18
C SER A 60 -23.06 14.59 -11.59
N ALA A 61 -22.95 14.97 -10.32
CA ALA A 61 -23.83 15.95 -9.70
C ALA A 61 -23.73 17.33 -10.36
N TRP A 62 -22.50 17.74 -10.69
CA TRP A 62 -22.25 18.99 -11.41
C TRP A 62 -22.88 18.96 -12.82
N SER A 63 -22.67 17.89 -13.59
CA SER A 63 -23.28 17.74 -14.92
C SER A 63 -24.81 17.77 -14.86
N ARG A 64 -25.42 17.01 -13.96
CA ARG A 64 -26.88 16.99 -13.75
C ARG A 64 -27.45 18.35 -13.38
N LYS A 65 -26.74 19.14 -12.59
CA LYS A 65 -27.17 20.50 -12.24
C LYS A 65 -27.16 21.42 -13.46
N TRP A 66 -26.14 21.32 -14.32
CA TRP A 66 -25.95 22.25 -15.43
C TRP A 66 -26.75 21.90 -16.68
N LYS A 67 -27.08 20.63 -16.96
CA LYS A 67 -27.85 20.24 -18.14
C LYS A 67 -29.16 21.00 -18.31
N PRO A 68 -30.07 21.04 -17.33
CA PRO A 68 -31.31 21.79 -17.49
C PRO A 68 -31.10 23.31 -17.61
N LEU A 69 -30.04 23.85 -16.99
CA LEU A 69 -29.69 25.27 -17.13
C LEU A 69 -29.18 25.60 -18.53
N VAL A 70 -28.43 24.68 -19.14
CA VAL A 70 -27.94 24.81 -20.52
C VAL A 70 -29.10 24.70 -21.51
N GLU A 71 -30.02 23.77 -21.28
CA GLU A 71 -31.26 23.63 -22.10
C GLU A 71 -32.15 24.83 -22.05
N ALA A 72 -32.28 25.47 -20.89
CA ALA A 72 -33.05 26.70 -20.70
C ALA A 72 -32.29 27.99 -21.07
N SER A 73 -31.02 27.89 -21.47
CA SER A 73 -30.18 29.04 -21.80
C SER A 73 -30.60 29.66 -23.14
N PRO A 74 -30.33 30.97 -23.37
CA PRO A 74 -30.58 31.60 -24.64
C PRO A 74 -29.57 31.15 -25.76
N MET A 75 -28.67 30.23 -25.46
CA MET A 75 -27.73 29.68 -26.45
C MET A 75 -28.49 28.78 -27.44
N TYR A 76 -28.02 28.75 -28.69
CA TYR A 76 -28.69 28.02 -29.78
C TYR A 76 -27.67 27.36 -30.72
N GLY A 77 -28.18 26.54 -31.62
CA GLY A 77 -27.43 25.98 -32.74
C GLY A 77 -26.34 24.98 -32.37
N THR A 78 -25.25 25.05 -33.13
CA THR A 78 -24.11 24.11 -32.97
C THR A 78 -23.29 24.41 -31.72
N LEU A 79 -23.27 25.65 -31.27
CA LEU A 79 -22.58 26.03 -30.03
C LEU A 79 -23.29 25.45 -28.79
N LEU A 80 -24.61 25.39 -28.76
CA LEU A 80 -25.38 24.69 -27.72
C LEU A 80 -25.04 23.21 -27.68
N LYS A 81 -24.90 22.54 -28.83
CA LYS A 81 -24.48 21.12 -28.92
C LYS A 81 -23.10 20.90 -28.34
N ALA A 82 -22.15 21.78 -28.61
CA ALA A 82 -20.81 21.70 -28.02
C ALA A 82 -20.83 21.83 -26.49
N TRP A 83 -21.69 22.69 -25.94
CA TRP A 83 -21.88 22.80 -24.49
C TRP A 83 -22.48 21.53 -23.89
N HIS A 84 -23.49 20.94 -24.53
CA HIS A 84 -24.02 19.63 -24.11
C HIS A 84 -22.96 18.51 -24.19
N ALA A 85 -22.13 18.51 -25.22
CA ALA A 85 -21.03 17.55 -25.33
C ALA A 85 -20.03 17.67 -24.18
N PHE A 86 -19.73 18.90 -23.74
CA PHE A 86 -18.88 19.15 -22.56
C PHE A 86 -19.49 18.53 -21.27
N LEU A 87 -20.79 18.72 -21.03
CA LEU A 87 -21.46 18.10 -19.88
C LEU A 87 -21.54 16.57 -20.01
N THR A 88 -21.75 16.06 -21.19
CA THR A 88 -21.79 14.62 -21.47
C THR A 88 -20.43 13.96 -21.25
N SER A 89 -19.34 14.66 -21.61
CA SER A 89 -18.00 14.17 -21.33
C SER A 89 -17.73 13.99 -19.82
N ALA A 90 -18.28 14.87 -18.99
CA ALA A 90 -18.19 14.76 -17.54
C ALA A 90 -18.97 13.55 -16.97
N ASP A 91 -20.15 13.23 -17.52
CA ASP A 91 -20.91 12.04 -17.12
C ASP A 91 -20.13 10.76 -17.46
N ARG A 92 -19.60 10.66 -18.67
CA ARG A 92 -18.80 9.51 -19.12
C ARG A 92 -17.51 9.37 -18.28
N LEU A 93 -16.88 10.50 -17.94
CA LEU A 93 -15.72 10.51 -17.05
C LEU A 93 -16.09 10.01 -15.64
N SER A 94 -17.27 10.40 -15.14
CA SER A 94 -17.81 9.88 -13.87
C SER A 94 -17.96 8.35 -13.90
N GLU A 95 -18.52 7.79 -14.97
CA GLU A 95 -18.68 6.34 -15.14
C GLU A 95 -17.33 5.63 -15.14
N LEU A 96 -16.31 6.16 -15.82
CA LEU A 96 -14.97 5.62 -15.83
C LEU A 96 -14.35 5.55 -14.43
N HIS A 97 -14.50 6.61 -13.63
CA HIS A 97 -13.99 6.63 -12.25
C HIS A 97 -14.76 5.68 -11.31
N VAL A 98 -16.05 5.40 -11.59
CA VAL A 98 -16.81 4.33 -10.89
C VAL A 98 -16.23 2.95 -11.24
N GLU A 99 -15.84 2.71 -12.49
CA GLU A 99 -15.20 1.44 -12.89
C GLU A 99 -13.83 1.26 -12.25
N ILE A 100 -13.01 2.30 -12.20
CA ILE A 100 -11.73 2.29 -11.47
C ILE A 100 -11.97 1.93 -10.00
N GLN A 101 -12.93 2.57 -9.35
CA GLN A 101 -13.30 2.28 -7.97
C GLN A 101 -13.70 0.82 -7.77
N LYS A 102 -14.53 0.26 -8.66
CA LYS A 102 -14.94 -1.14 -8.60
C LYS A 102 -13.74 -2.09 -8.72
N SER A 103 -12.86 -1.88 -9.70
CA SER A 103 -11.69 -2.72 -9.92
C SER A 103 -10.76 -2.74 -8.70
N LEU A 104 -10.51 -1.57 -8.08
CA LEU A 104 -9.71 -1.47 -6.86
C LEU A 104 -10.31 -2.28 -5.69
N VAL A 105 -11.63 -2.26 -5.52
CA VAL A 105 -12.32 -2.91 -4.38
C VAL A 105 -12.60 -4.38 -4.65
N THR A 106 -13.18 -4.70 -5.81
CA THR A 106 -13.68 -6.06 -6.08
C THR A 106 -12.62 -7.01 -6.61
N GLU A 107 -11.62 -6.48 -7.35
CA GLU A 107 -10.57 -7.31 -7.92
C GLU A 107 -9.32 -7.33 -7.03
N ASP A 108 -8.66 -6.20 -6.87
CA ASP A 108 -7.36 -6.18 -6.24
C ASP A 108 -7.39 -6.47 -4.74
N THR A 109 -8.34 -5.87 -4.01
CA THR A 109 -8.46 -6.18 -2.58
C THR A 109 -8.97 -7.60 -2.34
N ALA A 110 -9.83 -8.13 -3.21
CA ALA A 110 -10.29 -9.52 -3.13
C ALA A 110 -9.16 -10.51 -3.40
N LYS A 111 -8.31 -10.26 -4.41
CA LYS A 111 -7.12 -11.06 -4.69
C LYS A 111 -6.19 -11.12 -3.48
N ILE A 112 -5.94 -9.97 -2.82
CA ILE A 112 -5.08 -9.92 -1.63
C ILE A 112 -5.69 -10.73 -0.48
N ARG A 113 -7.00 -10.61 -0.20
CA ARG A 113 -7.67 -11.38 0.85
C ARG A 113 -7.64 -12.88 0.59
N ASN A 114 -7.82 -13.29 -0.67
CA ASN A 114 -7.75 -14.71 -1.04
C ASN A 114 -6.34 -15.23 -0.81
N TRP A 115 -5.34 -14.53 -1.32
CA TRP A 115 -3.94 -14.88 -1.11
C TRP A 115 -3.55 -14.94 0.38
N GLN A 116 -4.02 -13.99 1.20
CA GLN A 116 -3.81 -14.04 2.65
C GLN A 116 -4.38 -15.30 3.29
N ARG A 117 -5.57 -15.76 2.87
CA ARG A 117 -6.20 -16.99 3.40
C ARG A 117 -5.43 -18.24 3.01
N GLU A 118 -4.84 -18.26 1.82
CA GLU A 118 -4.04 -19.38 1.31
C GLU A 118 -2.65 -19.44 1.94
N MET A 119 -2.07 -18.30 2.28
CA MET A 119 -0.69 -18.21 2.75
C MET A 119 -0.52 -18.10 4.26
N TYR A 120 -1.56 -17.69 4.99
CA TYR A 120 -1.51 -17.47 6.42
C TYR A 120 -2.64 -18.20 7.14
N HIS A 121 -2.29 -19.31 7.80
CA HIS A 121 -3.25 -20.12 8.55
C HIS A 121 -3.23 -19.76 10.02
N LYS A 122 -4.30 -19.11 10.49
CA LYS A 122 -4.48 -18.75 11.91
C LYS A 122 -4.53 -19.97 12.79
N LYS A 123 -3.85 -19.94 13.93
CA LYS A 123 -3.90 -20.96 14.97
C LYS A 123 -4.93 -20.59 16.04
N PHE A 124 -5.47 -21.61 16.70
CA PHE A 124 -6.47 -21.45 17.77
C PHE A 124 -5.95 -20.55 18.92
N PHE A 125 -4.69 -20.72 19.33
CA PHE A 125 -4.05 -19.93 20.39
C PHE A 125 -3.36 -18.66 19.90
N GLY A 126 -3.75 -18.15 18.72
CA GLY A 126 -3.19 -16.95 18.12
C GLY A 126 -1.93 -17.18 17.27
N GLY A 127 -1.59 -16.19 16.45
CA GLY A 127 -0.50 -16.26 15.47
C GLY A 127 -0.82 -17.13 14.27
N PHE A 128 0.20 -17.33 13.41
CA PHE A 128 0.07 -18.12 12.19
C PHE A 128 0.86 -19.44 12.29
N LYS A 129 0.37 -20.47 11.61
CA LYS A 129 1.04 -21.78 11.51
C LYS A 129 2.45 -21.61 10.94
N GLU A 130 2.60 -20.83 9.88
CA GLU A 130 3.85 -20.56 9.16
C GLU A 130 4.89 -19.91 10.07
N THR A 131 4.51 -18.88 10.83
CA THR A 131 5.37 -18.23 11.82
C THR A 131 5.81 -19.22 12.91
N HIS A 132 4.88 -20.06 13.35
CA HIS A 132 5.17 -21.07 14.38
C HIS A 132 6.16 -22.13 13.87
N GLU A 133 6.00 -22.60 12.64
CA GLU A 133 6.88 -23.59 12.02
C GLU A 133 8.30 -23.05 11.87
N VAL A 134 8.46 -21.86 11.31
CA VAL A 134 9.76 -21.17 11.19
C VAL A 134 10.41 -20.97 12.57
N LYS A 135 9.64 -20.45 13.54
CA LYS A 135 10.12 -20.25 14.92
C LYS A 135 10.53 -21.53 15.59
N SER A 136 9.76 -22.61 15.41
CA SER A 136 10.08 -23.94 15.94
C SER A 136 11.31 -24.52 15.30
N GLY A 137 11.47 -24.37 13.97
CA GLY A 137 12.65 -24.78 13.22
C GLY A 137 13.92 -24.12 13.78
N PHE A 138 13.96 -22.80 13.88
CA PHE A 138 15.09 -22.07 14.46
C PHE A 138 15.39 -22.50 15.91
N ARG A 139 14.36 -22.68 16.72
CA ARG A 139 14.55 -23.13 18.10
C ARG A 139 15.18 -24.52 18.15
N LYS A 140 14.76 -25.46 17.29
CA LYS A 140 15.32 -26.79 17.22
C LYS A 140 16.79 -26.76 16.77
N ALA A 141 17.10 -26.01 15.71
CA ALA A 141 18.45 -25.85 15.18
C ALA A 141 19.40 -25.21 16.21
N GLN A 142 18.95 -24.17 16.90
CA GLN A 142 19.79 -23.40 17.81
C GLN A 142 20.00 -24.05 19.18
N LYS A 143 19.05 -24.88 19.66
CA LYS A 143 19.06 -25.44 21.02
C LYS A 143 20.36 -26.22 21.36
N PRO A 144 20.86 -27.16 20.53
CA PRO A 144 22.09 -27.90 20.83
C PRO A 144 23.32 -26.99 20.90
N TRP A 145 23.46 -26.08 19.96
CA TRP A 145 24.56 -25.13 19.89
C TRP A 145 24.57 -24.18 21.09
N THR A 146 23.42 -23.61 21.46
CA THR A 146 23.27 -22.75 22.66
C THR A 146 23.66 -23.47 23.92
N LYS A 147 23.37 -24.78 24.05
CA LYS A 147 23.78 -25.59 25.21
C LYS A 147 25.31 -25.69 25.29
N LYS A 148 25.96 -25.92 24.15
CA LYS A 148 27.43 -25.97 24.06
C LYS A 148 28.05 -24.60 24.38
N LEU A 149 27.53 -23.52 23.77
CA LEU A 149 28.00 -22.16 24.02
C LEU A 149 27.93 -21.79 25.52
N LYS A 150 26.77 -22.02 26.18
CA LYS A 150 26.61 -21.77 27.63
C LYS A 150 27.60 -22.53 28.49
N LYS A 151 27.95 -23.78 28.09
CA LYS A 151 28.99 -24.57 28.79
C LYS A 151 30.34 -23.92 28.64
N THR A 152 30.72 -23.52 27.43
CA THR A 152 31.97 -22.83 27.11
C THR A 152 32.10 -21.52 27.88
N GLU A 153 31.02 -20.68 27.92
CA GLU A 153 31.00 -19.41 28.67
C GLU A 153 31.16 -19.62 30.18
N LYS A 154 30.54 -20.66 30.73
CA LYS A 154 30.71 -20.99 32.15
C LYS A 154 32.19 -21.36 32.45
N LEU A 155 32.81 -22.17 31.61
CA LEU A 155 34.22 -22.56 31.78
C LEU A 155 35.14 -21.36 31.54
N LYS A 156 34.85 -20.48 30.62
CA LYS A 156 35.60 -19.23 30.43
C LYS A 156 35.61 -18.39 31.72
N LYS A 157 34.44 -18.17 32.30
CA LYS A 157 34.31 -17.42 33.58
C LYS A 157 35.08 -18.10 34.69
N LEU A 158 34.99 -19.43 34.79
CA LEU A 158 35.75 -20.20 35.82
C LEU A 158 37.27 -20.12 35.58
N TYR A 159 37.73 -20.25 34.37
CA TYR A 159 39.14 -20.09 34.03
C TYR A 159 39.69 -18.71 34.42
N HIS A 160 38.97 -17.64 34.08
CA HIS A 160 39.35 -16.29 34.44
C HIS A 160 39.42 -16.12 35.96
N ALA A 161 38.46 -16.70 36.70
CA ALA A 161 38.46 -16.64 38.16
C ALA A 161 39.67 -17.41 38.78
N LYS A 162 40.01 -18.59 38.21
CA LYS A 162 41.20 -19.36 38.68
C LYS A 162 42.51 -18.63 38.36
N ARG A 163 42.65 -18.03 37.17
CA ARG A 163 43.80 -17.20 36.82
C ARG A 163 43.97 -15.98 37.71
N LYS A 164 42.82 -15.34 38.14
CA LYS A 164 42.86 -14.25 39.10
C LYS A 164 43.35 -14.69 40.48
N LYS A 165 42.94 -15.90 40.95
CA LYS A 165 43.44 -16.47 42.22
C LYS A 165 44.93 -16.80 42.16
N GLU A 166 45.40 -17.40 41.08
CA GLU A 166 46.79 -17.70 40.85
C GLU A 166 47.63 -16.41 40.86
N ARG A 167 47.23 -15.38 40.15
CA ARG A 167 47.91 -14.07 40.15
C ARG A 167 48.03 -13.48 41.55
N LEU A 168 47.01 -13.62 42.39
CA LEU A 168 47.05 -13.19 43.78
C LEU A 168 48.01 -14.04 44.64
N ALA A 169 48.06 -15.36 44.42
CA ALA A 169 49.00 -16.25 45.10
C ALA A 169 50.45 -15.93 44.71
N ILE A 170 50.72 -15.67 43.45
CA ILE A 170 52.05 -15.23 42.96
C ILE A 170 52.46 -13.93 43.62
N ALA A 171 51.57 -12.92 43.71
CA ALA A 171 51.88 -11.65 44.36
C ALA A 171 52.19 -11.83 45.87
N ARG A 172 51.41 -12.68 46.56
CA ARG A 172 51.66 -13.00 47.98
C ARG A 172 53.01 -13.68 48.22
N GLU A 173 53.35 -14.65 47.35
CA GLU A 173 54.65 -15.29 47.43
C GLU A 173 55.79 -14.33 47.14
N SER A 174 55.67 -13.49 46.10
CA SER A 174 56.66 -12.47 45.76
C SER A 174 56.88 -11.46 46.88
N ASN A 175 55.78 -10.95 47.48
CA ASN A 175 55.85 -10.03 48.60
C ASN A 175 56.51 -10.68 49.85
N ALA A 176 56.21 -11.97 50.10
CA ALA A 176 56.85 -12.71 51.20
C ALA A 176 58.34 -12.93 50.95
N ARG A 177 58.78 -13.18 49.70
CA ARG A 177 60.22 -13.29 49.34
C ARG A 177 60.97 -11.96 49.51
N ALA A 178 60.32 -10.83 49.23
CA ALA A 178 60.91 -9.50 49.42
C ALA A 178 61.05 -9.12 50.93
N ASN A 179 60.29 -9.77 51.81
CA ASN A 179 60.32 -9.49 53.26
C ASN A 179 61.24 -10.48 53.99
N GLN A 180 62.42 -10.02 54.39
CA GLN A 180 63.44 -10.80 55.09
C GLN A 180 62.99 -11.39 56.42
N ALA A 181 61.94 -10.87 57.07
CA ALA A 181 61.36 -11.38 58.31
C ALA A 181 60.41 -12.58 58.11
N THR A 182 60.20 -13.07 56.89
CA THR A 182 59.30 -14.18 56.63
C THR A 182 59.96 -15.53 56.88
N SER A 183 59.32 -16.39 57.66
CA SER A 183 59.87 -17.70 58.02
C SER A 183 59.91 -18.67 56.83
N ALA A 184 60.88 -19.59 56.78
CA ALA A 184 61.00 -20.60 55.74
C ALA A 184 59.75 -21.49 55.61
N SER A 185 59.08 -21.79 56.73
CA SER A 185 57.79 -22.52 56.73
C SER A 185 56.70 -21.76 56.00
N LYS A 186 56.58 -20.43 56.16
CA LYS A 186 55.62 -19.60 55.47
C LYS A 186 55.92 -19.50 53.97
N HIS A 187 57.19 -19.44 53.57
CA HIS A 187 57.60 -19.50 52.16
C HIS A 187 57.15 -20.78 51.50
N ARG A 188 57.42 -21.95 52.11
CA ARG A 188 57.00 -23.26 51.58
C ARG A 188 55.44 -23.32 51.41
N LYS A 189 54.72 -22.79 52.38
CA LYS A 189 53.27 -22.76 52.34
C LYS A 189 52.74 -21.91 51.17
N LEU A 190 53.24 -20.69 50.97
CA LEU A 190 52.87 -19.81 49.89
C LEU A 190 53.25 -20.35 48.51
N GLN A 191 54.40 -21.00 48.38
CA GLN A 191 54.81 -21.71 47.19
C GLN A 191 53.85 -22.86 46.85
N GLY A 192 53.45 -23.65 47.85
CA GLY A 192 52.46 -24.72 47.69
C GLY A 192 51.07 -24.19 47.25
N GLU A 193 50.65 -23.04 47.84
CA GLU A 193 49.40 -22.38 47.43
C GLU A 193 49.45 -21.89 45.99
N ARG A 194 50.54 -21.27 45.55
CA ARG A 194 50.77 -20.89 44.14
C ARG A 194 50.66 -22.06 43.20
N GLU A 195 51.44 -23.13 43.52
CA GLU A 195 51.50 -24.32 42.68
C GLU A 195 50.11 -24.97 42.55
N LYS A 196 49.35 -25.07 43.65
CA LYS A 196 47.97 -25.55 43.67
C LYS A 196 47.05 -24.69 42.80
N CYS A 197 47.13 -23.34 42.91
CA CYS A 197 46.37 -22.43 42.11
C CYS A 197 46.69 -22.55 40.59
N ASN A 198 47.97 -22.72 40.23
CA ASN A 198 48.41 -22.95 38.88
C ASN A 198 47.85 -24.26 38.30
N GLN A 199 47.98 -25.37 39.05
CA GLN A 199 47.42 -26.67 38.63
C GLN A 199 45.89 -26.60 38.44
N GLU A 200 45.17 -25.94 39.34
CA GLU A 200 43.74 -25.73 39.20
C GLU A 200 43.38 -24.87 37.95
N ALA A 201 44.15 -23.82 37.69
CA ALA A 201 43.93 -22.97 36.52
C ALA A 201 44.21 -23.75 35.21
N GLU A 202 45.30 -24.55 35.12
CA GLU A 202 45.61 -25.36 33.96
C GLU A 202 44.57 -26.46 33.72
N LYS A 203 44.08 -27.14 34.76
CA LYS A 203 42.96 -28.10 34.62
C LYS A 203 41.68 -27.45 34.01
N VAL A 204 41.35 -26.25 34.48
CA VAL A 204 40.18 -25.53 33.93
C VAL A 204 40.45 -25.04 32.53
N LYS A 205 41.68 -24.59 32.21
CA LYS A 205 42.07 -24.19 30.85
C LYS A 205 41.87 -25.34 29.87
N GLN A 206 42.40 -26.53 30.16
CA GLN A 206 42.26 -27.72 29.32
C GLN A 206 40.79 -28.05 29.06
N ARG A 207 39.93 -27.99 30.09
CA ARG A 207 38.48 -28.21 29.95
C ARG A 207 37.82 -27.13 29.09
N TYR A 208 38.22 -25.87 29.26
CA TYR A 208 37.71 -24.75 28.49
C TYR A 208 38.13 -24.87 27.02
N THR A 209 39.42 -25.16 26.74
CA THR A 209 39.91 -25.38 25.36
C THR A 209 39.15 -26.51 24.67
N LYS A 210 38.96 -27.65 25.34
CA LYS A 210 38.20 -28.78 24.80
C LYS A 210 36.74 -28.38 24.47
N THR A 211 36.09 -27.54 25.29
CA THR A 211 34.73 -27.13 24.97
C THR A 211 34.64 -26.13 23.83
N ILE A 212 35.68 -25.32 23.59
CA ILE A 212 35.79 -24.48 22.39
C ILE A 212 35.92 -25.37 21.14
N GLU A 213 36.80 -26.36 21.19
CA GLU A 213 36.95 -27.31 20.08
C GLU A 213 35.66 -28.05 19.75
N ASP A 214 34.94 -28.55 20.80
CA ASP A 214 33.63 -29.23 20.64
C ASP A 214 32.59 -28.29 20.07
N LEU A 215 32.63 -26.99 20.41
CA LEU A 215 31.72 -25.97 19.86
C LEU A 215 32.06 -25.70 18.40
N ASN A 216 33.35 -25.49 18.08
CA ASN A 216 33.81 -25.21 16.73
C ASN A 216 33.56 -26.38 15.76
N LYS A 217 33.73 -27.63 16.21
CA LYS A 217 33.35 -28.81 15.43
C LYS A 217 31.82 -28.89 15.13
N TYR A 218 30.98 -28.28 15.99
CA TYR A 218 29.53 -28.26 15.81
C TYR A 218 29.04 -27.09 14.95
N ASN A 219 29.86 -26.02 14.82
CA ASN A 219 29.45 -24.82 14.08
C ASN A 219 28.96 -25.09 12.65
N PRO A 220 29.62 -25.91 11.81
CA PRO A 220 29.14 -26.16 10.44
C PRO A 220 27.74 -26.73 10.42
N LYS A 221 27.45 -27.74 11.27
CA LYS A 221 26.13 -28.33 11.38
C LYS A 221 25.07 -27.31 11.87
N TYR A 222 25.44 -26.49 12.84
CA TYR A 222 24.57 -25.43 13.34
C TYR A 222 24.24 -24.42 12.26
N MET A 223 25.22 -24.00 11.46
CA MET A 223 25.04 -23.07 10.36
C MET A 223 24.10 -23.66 9.31
N GLU A 224 24.34 -24.88 8.86
CA GLU A 224 23.51 -25.59 7.90
C GLU A 224 22.05 -25.72 8.36
N GLU A 225 21.80 -26.12 9.60
CA GLU A 225 20.45 -26.25 10.16
C GLU A 225 19.74 -24.89 10.27
N MET A 226 20.45 -23.81 10.60
CA MET A 226 19.89 -22.46 10.67
C MET A 226 19.63 -21.89 9.28
N GLU A 227 20.52 -22.08 8.32
CA GLU A 227 20.36 -21.67 6.92
C GLU A 227 19.16 -22.35 6.27
N MET A 228 18.99 -23.66 6.48
CA MET A 228 17.85 -24.42 5.96
C MET A 228 16.51 -23.78 6.40
N VAL A 229 16.39 -23.41 7.68
CA VAL A 229 15.17 -22.77 8.18
C VAL A 229 15.03 -21.33 7.66
N PHE A 230 16.14 -20.62 7.53
CA PHE A 230 16.14 -19.28 6.95
C PHE A 230 15.67 -19.29 5.50
N ASP A 231 16.16 -20.23 4.69
CA ASP A 231 15.78 -20.39 3.29
C ASP A 231 14.31 -20.74 3.12
N GLN A 232 13.75 -21.58 4.00
CA GLN A 232 12.30 -21.80 4.04
C GLN A 232 11.52 -20.50 4.28
N SER A 233 11.99 -19.65 5.20
CA SER A 233 11.43 -18.33 5.45
C SER A 233 11.60 -17.40 4.25
N GLN A 234 12.71 -17.47 3.52
CA GLN A 234 12.96 -16.69 2.31
C GLN A 234 12.02 -17.09 1.18
N GLN A 235 11.72 -18.36 1.01
CA GLN A 235 10.75 -18.84 0.02
C GLN A 235 9.33 -18.30 0.27
N LEU A 236 8.90 -18.24 1.54
CA LEU A 236 7.62 -17.63 1.91
C LEU A 236 7.60 -16.14 1.56
N GLU A 237 8.68 -15.44 1.88
CA GLU A 237 8.83 -14.02 1.58
C GLU A 237 8.89 -13.74 0.08
N GLN A 238 9.59 -14.57 -0.68
CA GLN A 238 9.66 -14.48 -2.14
C GLN A 238 8.27 -14.58 -2.77
N LYS A 239 7.44 -15.54 -2.32
CA LYS A 239 6.05 -15.67 -2.79
C LYS A 239 5.24 -14.39 -2.52
N ARG A 240 5.42 -13.77 -1.35
CA ARG A 240 4.75 -12.52 -0.99
C ARG A 240 5.19 -11.37 -1.88
N ILE A 241 6.48 -11.21 -2.10
CA ILE A 241 7.03 -10.14 -2.95
C ILE A 241 6.53 -10.29 -4.39
N ILE A 242 6.58 -11.49 -4.95
CA ILE A 242 6.10 -11.77 -6.31
C ILE A 242 4.61 -11.44 -6.41
N PHE A 243 3.80 -11.91 -5.48
CA PHE A 243 2.37 -11.65 -5.45
C PHE A 243 2.05 -10.16 -5.37
N LEU A 244 2.64 -9.43 -4.42
CA LEU A 244 2.41 -7.99 -4.27
C LEU A 244 2.87 -7.20 -5.49
N LYS A 245 3.97 -7.58 -6.13
CA LYS A 245 4.38 -7.01 -7.42
C LYS A 245 3.26 -7.13 -8.47
N GLN A 246 2.61 -8.28 -8.58
CA GLN A 246 1.50 -8.47 -9.51
C GLN A 246 0.29 -7.61 -9.15
N ILE A 247 0.00 -7.46 -7.87
CA ILE A 247 -1.07 -6.57 -7.38
C ILE A 247 -0.78 -5.11 -7.77
N PHE A 248 0.43 -4.61 -7.54
CA PHE A 248 0.79 -3.23 -7.92
C PHE A 248 0.76 -3.02 -9.44
N LEU A 249 1.12 -4.03 -10.24
CA LEU A 249 0.96 -3.97 -11.70
C LEU A 249 -0.51 -3.97 -12.12
N SER A 250 -1.39 -4.69 -11.40
CA SER A 250 -2.83 -4.66 -11.65
C SER A 250 -3.42 -3.28 -11.36
N ILE A 251 -3.05 -2.67 -10.23
CA ILE A 251 -3.47 -1.31 -9.87
C ILE A 251 -2.97 -0.27 -10.86
N HIS A 252 -1.72 -0.37 -11.28
CA HIS A 252 -1.18 0.50 -12.32
C HIS A 252 -2.08 0.49 -13.55
N ARG A 253 -2.49 -0.69 -14.04
CA ARG A 253 -3.39 -0.81 -15.20
C ARG A 253 -4.76 -0.19 -14.98
N HIS A 254 -5.33 -0.30 -13.77
CA HIS A 254 -6.62 0.29 -13.44
C HIS A 254 -6.56 1.82 -13.32
N LEU A 255 -5.44 2.37 -12.86
CA LEU A 255 -5.26 3.81 -12.66
C LEU A 255 -4.68 4.54 -13.87
N ASP A 256 -4.08 3.83 -14.81
CA ASP A 256 -3.49 4.40 -16.03
C ASP A 256 -4.58 4.73 -17.05
N VAL A 257 -5.17 5.91 -16.90
CA VAL A 257 -6.18 6.43 -17.85
C VAL A 257 -5.57 6.83 -19.19
N THR A 258 -4.25 7.01 -19.29
CA THR A 258 -3.60 7.46 -20.54
C THR A 258 -3.68 6.41 -21.63
N ASN A 259 -3.69 5.14 -21.26
CA ASN A 259 -3.84 4.00 -22.16
C ASN A 259 -5.28 3.44 -22.23
N ASN A 260 -6.23 4.10 -21.53
CA ASN A 260 -7.63 3.69 -21.52
C ASN A 260 -8.36 4.25 -22.75
N GLU A 261 -8.90 3.35 -23.59
CA GLU A 261 -9.60 3.71 -24.83
C GLU A 261 -10.89 4.50 -24.56
N SER A 262 -11.61 4.16 -23.48
CA SER A 262 -12.80 4.91 -23.07
C SER A 262 -12.46 6.36 -22.70
N PHE A 263 -11.34 6.58 -21.99
CA PHE A 263 -10.85 7.92 -21.66
C PHE A 263 -10.53 8.74 -22.91
N ARG A 264 -9.81 8.13 -23.86
CA ARG A 264 -9.48 8.79 -25.15
C ARG A 264 -10.75 9.12 -25.94
N SER A 265 -11.71 8.20 -26.02
CA SER A 265 -12.97 8.40 -26.73
C SER A 265 -13.77 9.57 -26.13
N ILE A 266 -13.83 9.73 -24.81
CA ILE A 266 -14.53 10.84 -24.13
C ILE A 266 -14.04 12.19 -24.67
N PHE A 267 -12.72 12.38 -24.68
CA PHE A 267 -12.14 13.66 -25.08
C PHE A 267 -12.06 13.85 -26.60
N ASN A 268 -11.93 12.78 -27.38
CA ASN A 268 -12.03 12.83 -28.83
C ASN A 268 -13.45 13.25 -29.25
N ASP A 269 -14.49 12.66 -28.66
CA ASP A 269 -15.87 13.02 -28.96
C ASP A 269 -16.17 14.47 -28.59
N LEU A 270 -15.71 14.94 -27.44
CA LEU A 270 -15.79 16.34 -27.06
C LEU A 270 -15.10 17.25 -28.10
N HIS A 271 -13.87 16.90 -28.46
CA HIS A 271 -13.10 17.66 -29.47
C HIS A 271 -13.84 17.74 -30.82
N GLN A 272 -14.38 16.64 -31.31
CA GLN A 272 -15.15 16.62 -32.56
C GLN A 272 -16.42 17.48 -32.48
N ASN A 273 -17.13 17.43 -31.36
CA ASN A 273 -18.31 18.29 -31.15
C ASN A 273 -17.94 19.80 -31.14
N VAL A 274 -16.79 20.15 -30.53
CA VAL A 274 -16.30 21.55 -30.55
C VAL A 274 -15.89 21.96 -31.96
N LEU A 275 -15.20 21.10 -32.72
CA LEU A 275 -14.82 21.36 -34.10
C LEU A 275 -16.04 21.48 -35.04
N SER A 276 -17.16 20.84 -34.70
CA SER A 276 -18.41 20.89 -35.49
C SER A 276 -19.20 22.20 -35.31
N VAL A 277 -18.75 23.10 -34.41
CA VAL A 277 -19.39 24.41 -34.25
C VAL A 277 -19.21 25.21 -35.54
N ASN A 278 -20.35 25.70 -36.06
CA ASN A 278 -20.41 26.43 -37.32
C ASN A 278 -21.20 27.72 -37.17
N GLU A 279 -20.47 28.81 -37.01
CA GLU A 279 -20.99 30.14 -36.76
C GLU A 279 -21.89 30.65 -37.92
N GLN A 280 -21.57 30.28 -39.17
CA GLN A 280 -22.33 30.72 -40.32
C GLN A 280 -23.71 30.05 -40.32
N ASN A 281 -23.79 28.77 -40.00
CA ASN A 281 -25.05 28.03 -39.91
C ASN A 281 -25.91 28.57 -38.73
N ASP A 282 -25.29 28.84 -37.57
CA ASP A 282 -25.96 29.33 -36.42
C ASP A 282 -26.53 30.77 -36.67
N LEU A 283 -25.71 31.64 -37.28
CA LEU A 283 -26.17 32.99 -37.69
C LEU A 283 -27.25 32.97 -38.77
N LYS A 284 -27.15 32.07 -39.73
CA LYS A 284 -28.17 31.87 -40.77
C LYS A 284 -29.48 31.38 -40.17
N TRP A 285 -29.40 30.43 -39.20
CA TRP A 285 -30.57 29.96 -38.46
C TRP A 285 -31.22 31.10 -37.68
N TRP A 286 -30.46 31.91 -36.97
CA TRP A 286 -30.97 33.09 -36.22
C TRP A 286 -31.65 34.10 -37.14
N ARG A 287 -31.01 34.42 -38.27
CA ARG A 287 -31.57 35.33 -39.27
C ARG A 287 -32.93 34.85 -39.77
N ASN A 288 -33.08 33.54 -39.98
CA ASN A 288 -34.31 32.97 -40.53
C ASN A 288 -35.39 32.76 -39.51
N THR A 289 -35.07 32.71 -38.22
CA THR A 289 -36.04 32.49 -37.14
C THR A 289 -36.38 33.73 -36.35
N HIS A 290 -35.47 34.71 -36.27
CA HIS A 290 -35.65 35.93 -35.46
C HIS A 290 -35.27 37.22 -36.21
N GLY A 291 -34.95 37.16 -37.48
CA GLY A 291 -34.46 38.31 -38.20
C GLY A 291 -35.07 38.49 -39.58
N PRO A 292 -34.40 39.25 -40.47
CA PRO A 292 -34.94 39.60 -41.79
C PRO A 292 -35.18 38.44 -42.73
N GLY A 293 -34.72 37.23 -42.37
CA GLY A 293 -34.99 35.99 -43.17
C GLY A 293 -36.34 35.33 -42.85
N MET A 294 -37.11 35.87 -41.89
CA MET A 294 -38.44 35.34 -41.57
C MET A 294 -39.40 35.63 -42.68
N PRO A 295 -40.26 34.64 -43.06
CA PRO A 295 -41.33 34.89 -43.98
C PRO A 295 -42.35 35.90 -43.40
N THR A 296 -42.81 36.81 -44.23
CA THR A 296 -43.82 37.76 -43.83
C THR A 296 -44.91 37.91 -44.89
N SER A 297 -46.10 38.18 -44.46
CA SER A 297 -47.20 38.53 -45.33
C SER A 297 -47.45 40.04 -45.22
N TRP A 298 -47.01 40.78 -46.27
CA TRP A 298 -47.22 42.19 -46.30
C TRP A 298 -48.70 42.47 -46.48
N PRO A 299 -49.27 43.51 -45.79
CA PRO A 299 -50.63 43.92 -45.98
C PRO A 299 -50.87 44.24 -47.46
N HIS A 300 -51.91 43.74 -48.02
CA HIS A 300 -52.40 44.11 -49.35
C HIS A 300 -53.85 44.53 -49.24
N PHE A 301 -54.29 45.34 -50.18
CA PHE A 301 -55.74 45.75 -50.23
C PHE A 301 -56.60 44.51 -50.34
N GLN A 302 -57.57 44.42 -49.52
CA GLN A 302 -58.61 43.37 -49.55
C GLN A 302 -59.96 44.04 -49.65
N GLU A 303 -60.64 43.78 -50.75
CA GLU A 303 -61.94 44.27 -50.99
C GLU A 303 -62.95 43.71 -49.94
N TRP A 304 -63.74 44.55 -49.38
CA TRP A 304 -64.76 44.15 -48.35
C TRP A 304 -65.78 43.19 -48.98
N SER A 305 -66.04 42.06 -48.31
CA SER A 305 -67.16 41.16 -48.66
C SER A 305 -67.87 40.68 -47.37
N PRO A 306 -69.21 40.54 -47.38
CA PRO A 306 -69.98 40.07 -46.24
C PRO A 306 -69.60 38.70 -45.73
N GLU A 307 -69.03 37.84 -46.55
CA GLU A 307 -68.56 36.48 -46.18
C GLU A 307 -67.32 36.51 -45.36
N ARG A 308 -66.39 37.45 -45.61
CA ARG A 308 -65.15 37.61 -44.85
C ARG A 308 -65.36 38.17 -43.46
N GLU A 309 -66.35 38.99 -43.26
CA GLU A 309 -66.71 39.53 -41.95
C GLU A 309 -67.08 38.39 -40.95
N LYS A 310 -67.85 37.40 -41.44
CA LYS A 310 -68.26 36.21 -40.65
C LYS A 310 -67.06 35.31 -40.29
N ILE A 311 -66.00 35.31 -41.07
CA ILE A 311 -64.77 34.50 -40.82
C ILE A 311 -63.90 35.24 -39.81
N THR A 312 -63.76 36.55 -39.90
CA THR A 312 -62.98 37.38 -38.93
C THR A 312 -63.61 37.38 -37.55
N ASP A 313 -64.94 37.46 -37.45
CA ASP A 313 -65.68 37.37 -36.20
C ASP A 313 -65.57 35.98 -35.52
N LYS A 314 -65.56 34.90 -36.27
CA LYS A 314 -65.30 33.54 -35.74
C LYS A 314 -63.93 33.39 -35.26
N LYS A 315 -62.91 33.93 -35.92
CA LYS A 315 -61.50 33.88 -35.49
C LYS A 315 -61.29 34.78 -34.25
N ALA A 316 -61.89 35.93 -34.15
CA ALA A 316 -61.83 36.83 -32.99
C ALA A 316 -62.50 36.26 -31.76
N LYS A 317 -63.62 35.52 -31.89
CA LYS A 317 -64.29 34.82 -30.77
C LYS A 317 -63.51 33.59 -30.31
N GLY A 318 -62.91 32.81 -31.21
CA GLY A 318 -62.09 31.66 -30.88
C GLY A 318 -60.75 32.04 -30.16
N LYS A 319 -60.15 33.20 -30.46
CA LYS A 319 -58.97 33.70 -29.79
C LYS A 319 -59.25 34.22 -28.36
N LYS A 320 -60.43 34.81 -28.12
CA LYS A 320 -60.89 35.24 -26.76
C LYS A 320 -61.22 34.06 -25.86
N GLU A 321 -61.71 32.93 -26.38
CA GLU A 321 -61.92 31.72 -25.59
C GLU A 321 -60.59 30.98 -25.29
N GLY A 322 -59.62 30.94 -26.22
CA GLY A 322 -58.29 30.37 -26.00
C GLY A 322 -57.54 31.12 -24.91
N ASP A 323 -57.53 32.46 -24.92
CA ASP A 323 -56.89 33.28 -23.90
C ASP A 323 -57.50 33.16 -22.50
N LYS A 324 -58.84 32.88 -22.41
CA LYS A 324 -59.47 32.59 -21.12
C LYS A 324 -59.13 31.23 -20.53
N VAL A 325 -58.96 30.23 -21.38
CA VAL A 325 -58.56 28.87 -20.92
C VAL A 325 -57.10 28.86 -20.43
N VAL A 326 -56.21 29.60 -21.10
CA VAL A 326 -54.79 29.72 -20.67
C VAL A 326 -54.67 30.50 -19.36
N LEU A 327 -55.47 31.54 -19.14
CA LEU A 327 -55.49 32.32 -17.89
C LEU A 327 -56.12 31.55 -16.70
N GLN A 328 -57.03 30.60 -16.96
CA GLN A 328 -57.59 29.76 -15.90
C GLN A 328 -56.64 28.61 -15.50
N SER A 329 -55.88 28.05 -16.45
CA SER A 329 -54.87 27.00 -16.13
C SER A 329 -53.65 27.55 -15.39
N LEU A 330 -53.33 28.83 -15.53
CA LEU A 330 -52.25 29.50 -14.77
C LEU A 330 -52.65 29.90 -13.34
N ARG A 331 -53.98 29.92 -13.02
CA ARG A 331 -54.49 30.24 -11.66
C ARG A 331 -54.78 29.00 -10.79
N SER A 332 -54.82 27.81 -11.36
CA SER A 332 -55.05 26.55 -10.64
C SER A 332 -53.78 25.75 -10.32
N GLY A 333 -52.61 26.32 -10.58
CA GLY A 333 -51.30 25.68 -10.30
C GLY A 333 -50.48 26.36 -9.20
N ALA A 334 -51.14 27.17 -8.33
CA ALA A 334 -50.51 27.77 -7.17
C ALA A 334 -51.36 27.44 -5.92
N ASP A 335 -51.15 26.21 -5.41
CA ASP A 335 -51.36 25.78 -4.02
C ASP A 335 -50.36 24.68 -3.69
#